data_7fc6312ba8c38a36a87095a670168496
#
_entry.id   7fc6312ba8c38a36a87095a670168496
#
_cell.length_a   1.000
_cell.length_b   1.000
_cell.length_c   1.000
_cell.angle_alpha   90.00
_cell.angle_beta   90.00
_cell.angle_gamma   90.00
#
_symmetry.space_group_name_H-M   'P 1'
#
loop_
_entity.id
_entity.type
_entity.pdbx_description
1 polymer ?
#
loop_
_entity_poly.entity_id
_entity_poly.type
_entity_poly.pdbx_seq_one_letter_code
_entity_poly.pdbx_strand_id
1 'polypeptide(L)'
;MCSSDLTWPDWPLKLRTSSSHEEGAVRDFSVLTKEFIGKDGQVEGVRCIQVDDKMQPVADSSFVLKADLVLLAMGFVSPVHEGLIEQSGVALDGRGNVLANTTSYATSKNKLFVCGDMRRGQSLVVWAIREGRQCAAAVDEFLMGATSLPR
;
A
#
# COMPACT_ATOMS: atom_id res chain seq x y z
N MET A 1 9.41 2.65 -1.00
CA MET A 1 9.95 3.49 0.11
C MET A 1 8.91 3.44 1.23
N CYS A 2 9.28 2.95 2.39
CA CYS A 2 8.33 2.85 3.51
C CYS A 2 8.03 4.26 4.03
N SER A 3 6.76 4.60 4.16
CA SER A 3 6.33 5.91 4.64
C SER A 3 6.75 6.23 6.09
N SER A 4 7.24 5.24 6.82
CA SER A 4 7.80 5.41 8.16
C SER A 4 9.10 6.21 8.21
N ASP A 5 9.79 6.34 7.07
CA ASP A 5 11.03 7.11 6.98
C ASP A 5 10.81 8.62 6.80
N LEU A 6 9.56 9.05 6.72
CA LEU A 6 9.18 10.45 6.53
C LEU A 6 8.90 11.10 7.89
N THR A 7 9.54 12.21 8.17
CA THR A 7 9.23 13.05 9.32
C THR A 7 8.15 14.05 8.91
N TRP A 8 6.91 13.65 9.10
CA TRP A 8 5.76 14.52 8.85
C TRP A 8 5.71 15.67 9.89
N PRO A 9 5.36 16.90 9.49
CA PRO A 9 4.99 17.36 8.16
C PRO A 9 6.15 17.94 7.33
N ASP A 10 7.35 18.07 7.90
CA ASP A 10 8.39 18.98 7.38
C ASP A 10 9.33 18.34 6.35
N TRP A 11 9.39 16.99 6.27
CA TRP A 11 10.32 16.29 5.39
C TRP A 11 9.63 15.18 4.59
N PRO A 12 8.86 15.52 3.55
CA PRO A 12 7.99 14.57 2.87
C PRO A 12 8.69 13.49 2.04
N LEU A 13 9.96 13.68 1.65
CA LEU A 13 10.68 12.76 0.78
C LEU A 13 12.15 12.62 1.21
N LYS A 14 12.39 12.30 2.47
CA LYS A 14 13.76 12.19 2.99
C LYS A 14 14.31 10.78 2.84
N LEU A 15 15.37 10.63 2.06
CA LEU A 15 16.14 9.39 1.99
C LEU A 15 17.08 9.31 3.21
N ARG A 16 16.92 8.26 4.02
CA ARG A 16 17.78 7.97 5.17
C ARG A 16 18.40 6.59 5.05
N THR A 17 19.60 6.46 5.61
CA THR A 17 20.22 5.16 5.84
C THR A 17 19.81 4.66 7.22
N SER A 18 19.43 3.39 7.32
CA SER A 18 19.16 2.69 8.58
C SER A 18 20.28 1.71 8.89
N SER A 19 20.33 1.19 10.12
CA SER A 19 21.32 0.18 10.52
C SER A 19 21.31 -1.05 9.60
N SER A 20 20.13 -1.47 9.13
CA SER A 20 20.02 -2.60 8.19
C SER A 20 20.68 -2.33 6.82
N HIS A 21 20.73 -1.07 6.38
CA HIS A 21 21.50 -0.72 5.18
C HIS A 21 23.02 -0.72 5.43
N GLU A 22 23.43 -0.38 6.66
CA GLU A 22 24.83 -0.34 7.06
C GLU A 22 25.46 -1.73 7.20
N GLU A 23 24.65 -2.76 7.41
CA GLU A 23 25.10 -4.17 7.42
C GLU A 23 25.67 -4.65 6.09
N GLY A 24 25.44 -3.92 5.02
CA GLY A 24 26.01 -4.15 3.69
C GLY A 24 24.94 -4.48 2.66
N ALA A 25 24.60 -3.48 1.86
CA ALA A 25 23.68 -3.62 0.72
C ALA A 25 24.10 -2.70 -0.41
N VAL A 26 23.92 -3.14 -1.65
CA VAL A 26 23.97 -2.26 -2.81
C VAL A 26 22.58 -1.66 -3.00
N ARG A 27 22.51 -0.33 -3.04
CA ARG A 27 21.27 0.41 -3.27
C ARG A 27 21.31 1.02 -4.66
N ASP A 28 20.32 0.69 -5.46
CA ASP A 28 20.15 1.25 -6.79
C ASP A 28 18.74 1.83 -6.92
N PHE A 29 18.59 2.86 -7.73
CA PHE A 29 17.38 3.65 -7.88
C PHE A 29 17.02 3.81 -9.34
N SER A 30 15.78 4.22 -9.63
CA SER A 30 15.28 4.37 -10.99
C SER A 30 15.40 3.10 -11.80
N VAL A 31 15.16 1.94 -11.16
CA VAL A 31 15.24 0.61 -11.74
C VAL A 31 13.87 -0.03 -11.75
N LEU A 32 13.45 -0.52 -12.92
CA LEU A 32 12.22 -1.27 -13.12
C LEU A 32 12.56 -2.74 -13.35
N THR A 33 11.95 -3.63 -12.59
CA THR A 33 11.99 -5.08 -12.84
C THR A 33 11.15 -5.42 -14.06
N LYS A 34 11.74 -6.10 -15.03
CA LYS A 34 11.07 -6.54 -16.26
C LYS A 34 10.57 -7.99 -16.15
N GLU A 35 11.44 -8.88 -15.69
CA GLU A 35 11.11 -10.29 -15.55
C GLU A 35 12.04 -11.00 -14.57
N PHE A 36 11.57 -12.11 -14.03
CA PHE A 36 12.41 -13.06 -13.30
C PHE A 36 12.98 -14.09 -14.26
N ILE A 37 14.27 -14.36 -14.13
CA ILE A 37 14.99 -15.37 -14.90
C ILE A 37 15.19 -16.57 -13.98
N GLY A 38 14.88 -17.77 -14.47
CA GLY A 38 15.06 -18.97 -13.69
C GLY A 38 14.85 -20.24 -14.51
N LYS A 39 15.13 -21.35 -13.87
CA LYS A 39 15.01 -22.69 -14.44
C LYS A 39 14.46 -23.64 -13.39
N ASP A 40 13.66 -24.61 -13.84
CA ASP A 40 13.12 -25.69 -12.99
C ASP A 40 12.42 -25.20 -11.71
N GLY A 41 11.75 -24.03 -11.78
CA GLY A 41 11.05 -23.42 -10.64
C GLY A 41 11.96 -22.66 -9.66
N GLN A 42 13.23 -22.51 -9.96
CA GLN A 42 14.18 -21.75 -9.16
C GLN A 42 14.56 -20.44 -9.86
N VAL A 43 14.62 -19.35 -9.12
CA VAL A 43 15.08 -18.06 -9.63
C VAL A 43 16.61 -18.06 -9.71
N GLU A 44 17.16 -17.57 -10.82
CA GLU A 44 18.59 -17.41 -11.06
C GLU A 44 18.99 -15.94 -11.23
N GLY A 45 18.00 -15.08 -11.44
CA GLY A 45 18.24 -13.64 -11.61
C GLY A 45 16.99 -12.85 -11.88
N VAL A 46 17.20 -11.53 -11.97
CA VAL A 46 16.17 -10.52 -12.28
C VAL A 46 16.66 -9.67 -13.42
N ARG A 47 15.89 -9.57 -14.49
CA ARG A 47 16.16 -8.61 -15.56
C ARG A 47 15.55 -7.28 -15.21
N CYS A 48 16.38 -6.27 -15.18
CA CYS A 48 16.03 -4.90 -14.85
C CYS A 48 16.30 -3.96 -16.02
N ILE A 49 15.68 -2.78 -15.98
CA ILE A 49 15.96 -1.69 -16.90
C ILE A 49 15.92 -0.38 -16.12
N GLN A 50 16.75 0.58 -16.47
CA GLN A 50 16.67 1.91 -15.88
C GLN A 50 15.45 2.66 -16.41
N VAL A 51 14.88 3.53 -15.55
CA VAL A 51 13.77 4.42 -15.91
C VAL A 51 14.16 5.87 -15.65
N ASP A 52 13.56 6.76 -16.43
CA ASP A 52 13.69 8.20 -16.25
C ASP A 52 12.77 8.73 -15.13
N ASP A 53 12.80 10.04 -14.89
CA ASP A 53 11.96 10.72 -13.88
C ASP A 53 10.44 10.58 -14.11
N LYS A 54 10.04 10.16 -15.33
CA LYS A 54 8.65 9.89 -15.71
C LYS A 54 8.32 8.41 -15.69
N MET A 55 9.20 7.59 -15.10
CA MET A 55 9.09 6.12 -15.06
C MET A 55 9.07 5.46 -16.46
N GLN A 56 9.63 6.14 -17.48
CA GLN A 56 9.76 5.56 -18.81
C GLN A 56 11.08 4.80 -18.95
N PRO A 57 11.06 3.61 -19.57
CA PRO A 57 12.27 2.83 -19.79
C PRO A 57 13.30 3.59 -20.63
N VAL A 58 14.54 3.63 -20.16
CA VAL A 58 15.67 4.16 -20.90
C VAL A 58 16.16 3.11 -21.89
N ALA A 59 16.31 3.47 -23.17
CA ALA A 59 16.78 2.57 -24.19
C ALA A 59 18.17 1.99 -23.85
N ASP A 60 18.40 0.74 -24.20
CA ASP A 60 19.68 0.01 -24.04
C ASP A 60 20.24 -0.04 -22.60
N SER A 61 19.42 0.23 -21.60
CA SER A 61 19.79 0.22 -20.18
C SER A 61 19.45 -1.09 -19.46
N SER A 62 19.07 -2.15 -20.21
CA SER A 62 18.71 -3.43 -19.63
C SER A 62 19.94 -4.15 -19.07
N PHE A 63 19.80 -4.69 -17.85
CA PHE A 63 20.83 -5.48 -17.17
C PHE A 63 20.23 -6.62 -16.37
N VAL A 64 21.05 -7.57 -15.97
CA VAL A 64 20.63 -8.72 -15.18
C VAL A 64 21.38 -8.74 -13.86
N LEU A 65 20.62 -8.83 -12.78
CA LEU A 65 21.11 -9.10 -11.43
C LEU A 65 20.99 -10.61 -11.16
N LYS A 66 22.09 -11.26 -10.80
CA LYS A 66 22.05 -12.65 -10.34
C LYS A 66 21.43 -12.68 -8.94
N ALA A 67 20.50 -13.59 -8.73
CA ALA A 67 19.81 -13.72 -7.46
C ALA A 67 19.31 -15.15 -7.24
N ASP A 68 19.57 -15.70 -6.08
CA ASP A 68 19.03 -16.98 -5.62
C ASP A 68 17.70 -16.81 -4.89
N LEU A 69 17.40 -15.60 -4.45
CA LEU A 69 16.17 -15.21 -3.79
C LEU A 69 15.79 -13.78 -4.19
N VAL A 70 14.52 -13.57 -4.51
CA VAL A 70 13.96 -12.24 -4.79
C VAL A 70 12.79 -11.97 -3.86
N LEU A 71 12.85 -10.87 -3.12
CA LEU A 71 11.81 -10.44 -2.21
C LEU A 71 11.08 -9.22 -2.78
N LEU A 72 9.77 -9.35 -2.99
CA LEU A 72 8.92 -8.24 -3.43
C LEU A 72 8.45 -7.44 -2.21
N ALA A 73 9.18 -6.37 -1.88
CA ALA A 73 8.88 -5.50 -0.75
C ALA A 73 8.22 -4.18 -1.19
N MET A 74 7.24 -4.25 -2.10
CA MET A 74 6.63 -3.10 -2.77
C MET A 74 5.31 -2.64 -2.14
N GLY A 75 4.99 -3.09 -0.92
CA GLY A 75 3.74 -2.82 -0.23
C GLY A 75 2.61 -3.74 -0.69
N PHE A 76 1.38 -3.26 -0.59
CA PHE A 76 0.18 -4.05 -0.83
C PHE A 76 -0.65 -3.41 -1.95
N VAL A 77 -1.33 -4.23 -2.73
CA VAL A 77 -2.20 -3.77 -3.84
C VAL A 77 -3.58 -3.41 -3.31
N SER A 78 -4.20 -4.34 -2.58
CA SER A 78 -5.55 -4.22 -2.02
C SER A 78 -5.72 -5.16 -0.83
N PRO A 79 -6.80 -5.05 -0.06
CA PRO A 79 -7.17 -6.10 0.91
C PRO A 79 -7.40 -7.44 0.20
N VAL A 80 -7.23 -8.54 0.93
CA VAL A 80 -7.58 -9.88 0.44
C VAL A 80 -9.09 -9.95 0.26
N HIS A 81 -9.55 -10.31 -0.95
CA HIS A 81 -10.98 -10.34 -1.25
C HIS A 81 -11.63 -11.64 -0.79
N GLU A 82 -10.90 -12.75 -0.87
CA GLU A 82 -11.36 -14.05 -0.42
C GLU A 82 -11.82 -14.00 1.05
N GLY A 83 -12.97 -14.57 1.33
CA GLY A 83 -13.56 -14.58 2.66
C GLY A 83 -14.48 -13.39 2.92
N LEU A 84 -14.12 -12.49 3.83
CA LEU A 84 -15.04 -11.45 4.35
C LEU A 84 -15.59 -10.53 3.25
N ILE A 85 -14.76 -10.06 2.34
CA ILE A 85 -15.17 -9.12 1.30
C ILE A 85 -16.12 -9.79 0.30
N GLU A 86 -15.77 -10.97 -0.18
CA GLU A 86 -16.62 -11.75 -1.09
C GLU A 86 -17.95 -12.17 -0.42
N GLN A 87 -17.89 -12.68 0.81
CA GLN A 87 -19.08 -13.10 1.55
C GLN A 87 -20.03 -11.94 1.85
N SER A 88 -19.50 -10.75 2.15
CA SER A 88 -20.30 -9.56 2.39
C SER A 88 -20.88 -8.95 1.11
N GLY A 89 -20.24 -9.17 -0.03
CA GLY A 89 -20.63 -8.63 -1.34
C GLY A 89 -20.66 -7.10 -1.36
N VAL A 90 -19.74 -6.45 -0.65
CA VAL A 90 -19.58 -4.99 -0.67
C VAL A 90 -19.01 -4.51 -1.99
N ALA A 91 -19.37 -3.29 -2.41
CA ALA A 91 -18.77 -2.67 -3.59
C ALA A 91 -17.30 -2.33 -3.34
N LEU A 92 -16.49 -2.48 -4.39
CA LEU A 92 -15.08 -2.13 -4.38
C LEU A 92 -14.82 -0.90 -5.26
N ASP A 93 -13.75 -0.18 -4.95
CA ASP A 93 -13.22 0.88 -5.82
C ASP A 93 -12.38 0.31 -6.97
N GLY A 94 -11.89 1.17 -7.87
CA GLY A 94 -11.06 0.78 -9.01
C GLY A 94 -9.68 0.20 -8.63
N ARG A 95 -9.30 0.23 -7.36
CA ARG A 95 -8.06 -0.35 -6.82
C ARG A 95 -8.29 -1.64 -6.02
N GLY A 96 -9.56 -2.08 -5.91
CA GLY A 96 -9.93 -3.25 -5.14
C GLY A 96 -10.11 -3.00 -3.63
N ASN A 97 -10.15 -1.76 -3.17
CA ASN A 97 -10.48 -1.43 -1.78
C ASN A 97 -12.01 -1.37 -1.59
N VAL A 98 -12.48 -1.58 -0.36
CA VAL A 98 -13.90 -1.48 -0.07
C VAL A 98 -14.38 -0.03 -0.20
N LEU A 99 -15.39 0.19 -1.04
CA LEU A 99 -15.89 1.52 -1.35
C LEU A 99 -16.73 2.08 -0.20
N ALA A 100 -16.30 3.22 0.35
CA ALA A 100 -17.07 4.07 1.26
C ALA A 100 -16.55 5.51 1.22
N ASN A 101 -17.43 6.47 1.55
CA ASN A 101 -17.04 7.87 1.68
C ASN A 101 -16.42 8.14 3.06
N THR A 102 -15.84 9.33 3.25
CA THR A 102 -15.20 9.76 4.49
C THR A 102 -16.13 10.50 5.46
N THR A 103 -17.42 10.56 5.15
CA THR A 103 -18.42 11.19 6.01
C THR A 103 -19.17 10.16 6.85
N SER A 104 -19.77 9.17 6.20
CA SER A 104 -20.54 8.13 6.87
C SER A 104 -19.77 6.83 7.08
N TYR A 105 -18.69 6.59 6.34
CA TYR A 105 -17.95 5.33 6.33
C TYR A 105 -18.80 4.08 6.02
N ALA A 106 -20.07 4.29 5.62
CA ALA A 106 -20.98 3.23 5.25
C ALA A 106 -20.60 2.61 3.90
N THR A 107 -20.66 1.29 3.83
CA THR A 107 -20.46 0.54 2.58
C THR A 107 -21.76 0.45 1.77
N SER A 108 -21.70 -0.26 0.64
CA SER A 108 -22.89 -0.62 -0.15
C SER A 108 -23.86 -1.57 0.57
N LYS A 109 -23.48 -2.12 1.71
CA LYS A 109 -24.30 -3.02 2.53
C LYS A 109 -24.74 -2.32 3.81
N ASN A 110 -26.04 -2.47 4.12
CA ASN A 110 -26.60 -1.89 5.34
C ASN A 110 -25.91 -2.42 6.60
N LYS A 111 -25.66 -1.54 7.57
CA LYS A 111 -25.01 -1.83 8.86
C LYS A 111 -23.55 -2.31 8.74
N LEU A 112 -22.92 -2.15 7.58
CA LEU A 112 -21.53 -2.47 7.37
C LEU A 112 -20.75 -1.19 7.06
N PHE A 113 -19.73 -0.92 7.84
CA PHE A 113 -18.87 0.24 7.76
C PHE A 113 -17.43 -0.17 7.49
N VAL A 114 -16.65 0.69 6.85
CA VAL A 114 -15.25 0.41 6.55
C VAL A 114 -14.41 1.66 6.71
N CYS A 115 -13.21 1.50 7.30
CA CYS A 115 -12.24 2.58 7.48
C CYS A 115 -10.80 2.05 7.40
N GLY A 116 -9.84 2.96 7.43
CA GLY A 116 -8.42 2.63 7.38
C GLY A 116 -7.99 2.01 6.06
N ASP A 117 -7.03 1.11 6.13
CA ASP A 117 -6.38 0.54 4.95
C ASP A 117 -7.34 -0.23 4.04
N MET A 118 -8.37 -0.87 4.60
CA MET A 118 -9.37 -1.58 3.81
C MET A 118 -10.19 -0.67 2.90
N ARG A 119 -10.41 0.58 3.29
CA ARG A 119 -11.10 1.61 2.49
C ARG A 119 -10.15 2.45 1.64
N ARG A 120 -9.05 2.87 2.24
CA ARG A 120 -8.11 3.85 1.69
C ARG A 120 -7.03 3.24 0.83
N GLY A 121 -6.75 1.95 1.01
CA GLY A 121 -5.52 1.31 0.62
C GLY A 121 -4.44 1.47 1.70
N GLN A 122 -3.41 0.66 1.64
CA GLN A 122 -2.31 0.68 2.60
C GLN A 122 -1.70 2.08 2.71
N SER A 123 -1.60 2.59 3.94
CA SER A 123 -1.18 3.96 4.22
C SER A 123 -0.52 4.09 5.60
N LEU A 124 -0.39 5.33 6.09
CA LEU A 124 0.21 5.61 7.39
C LEU A 124 -0.72 5.24 8.55
N VAL A 125 -0.14 4.80 9.67
CA VAL A 125 -0.86 4.52 10.93
C VAL A 125 -1.71 5.71 11.38
N VAL A 126 -1.23 6.94 11.23
CA VAL A 126 -1.99 8.15 11.59
C VAL A 126 -3.30 8.27 10.82
N TRP A 127 -3.35 7.82 9.59
CA TRP A 127 -4.59 7.79 8.80
C TRP A 127 -5.52 6.68 9.26
N ALA A 128 -4.99 5.52 9.60
CA ALA A 128 -5.79 4.42 10.15
C ALA A 128 -6.46 4.82 11.47
N ILE A 129 -5.72 5.47 12.38
CA ILE A 129 -6.25 6.00 13.63
C ILE A 129 -7.32 7.07 13.38
N ARG A 130 -7.04 8.03 12.50
CA ARG A 130 -7.98 9.09 12.17
C ARG A 130 -9.28 8.55 11.60
N GLU A 131 -9.20 7.70 10.59
CA GLU A 131 -10.38 7.11 9.98
C GLU A 131 -11.16 6.21 10.94
N GLY A 132 -10.46 5.45 11.80
CA GLY A 132 -11.09 4.65 12.84
C GLY A 132 -11.92 5.50 13.80
N ARG A 133 -11.39 6.64 14.25
CA ARG A 133 -12.13 7.58 15.12
C ARG A 133 -13.32 8.22 14.40
N GLN A 134 -13.15 8.64 13.17
CA GLN A 134 -14.23 9.24 12.37
C GLN A 134 -15.32 8.21 12.05
N CYS A 135 -14.93 6.98 11.75
CA CYS A 135 -15.86 5.87 11.54
C CYS A 135 -16.65 5.55 12.82
N ALA A 136 -15.99 5.54 13.99
CA ALA A 136 -16.66 5.34 15.27
C ALA A 136 -17.73 6.40 15.51
N ALA A 137 -17.44 7.68 15.25
CA ALA A 137 -18.42 8.76 15.35
C ALA A 137 -19.58 8.57 14.35
N ALA A 138 -19.31 8.11 13.13
CA ALA A 138 -20.35 7.84 12.14
C ALA A 138 -21.25 6.64 12.53
N VAL A 139 -20.67 5.61 13.12
CA VAL A 139 -21.42 4.45 13.64
C VAL A 139 -22.28 4.86 14.83
N ASP A 140 -21.74 5.64 15.75
CA ASP A 140 -22.49 6.16 16.90
C ASP A 140 -23.70 7.01 16.43
N GLU A 141 -23.47 7.94 15.49
CA GLU A 141 -24.54 8.73 14.89
C GLU A 141 -25.61 7.86 14.19
N PHE A 142 -25.18 6.82 13.49
CA PHE A 142 -26.10 5.86 12.87
C PHE A 142 -26.97 5.10 13.88
N LEU A 143 -26.41 4.73 15.03
CA LEU A 143 -27.11 3.97 16.05
C LEU A 143 -27.96 4.83 16.96
N MET A 144 -27.50 6.02 17.30
CA MET A 144 -28.12 6.90 18.30
C MET A 144 -28.89 8.08 17.69
N GLY A 145 -28.76 8.31 16.38
CA GLY A 145 -29.34 9.46 15.68
C GLY A 145 -28.56 10.77 15.85
N ALA A 146 -27.63 10.82 16.80
CA ALA A 146 -26.70 11.93 17.02
C ALA A 146 -25.45 11.41 17.71
N THR A 147 -24.33 12.13 17.61
CA THR A 147 -23.07 11.76 18.27
C THR A 147 -22.43 12.96 18.97
N SER A 148 -21.83 12.71 20.12
CA SER A 148 -20.93 13.65 20.80
C SER A 148 -19.45 13.32 20.60
N LEU A 149 -19.15 12.26 19.85
CA LEU A 149 -17.78 11.85 19.59
C LEU A 149 -17.07 12.82 18.63
N PRO A 150 -15.82 13.17 18.88
CA PRO A 150 -15.06 14.06 18.01
C PRO A 150 -14.78 13.39 16.65
N ARG A 151 -14.84 14.14 15.59
CA ARG A 151 -14.50 13.72 14.19
C ARG A 151 -13.10 14.14 13.79
#